data_efd8f0d07119d0fb58104dd826ecde14
#
_entry.id   efd8f0d07119d0fb58104dd826ecde14
#
_cell.length_a   1.000
_cell.length_b   1.000
_cell.length_c   1.000
_cell.angle_alpha   90.00
_cell.angle_beta   90.00
_cell.angle_gamma   90.00
#
_symmetry.space_group_name_H-M   'P 1'
#
loop_
_entity.id
_entity.type
_entity.pdbx_description
1 polymer ?
#
loop_
_entity_poly.entity_id
_entity_poly.type
_entity_poly.pdbx_seq_one_letter_code
_entity_poly.pdbx_strand_id
1 'polypeptide(L)'
;MIEVSKKKLSDSAGARWAALFVVAFTMMAAYYVNDVMAPLKSMLEGQLRWTSGEFGTFTGAYSFLNVFLLMLIWGGLILDRFGIRFTGILAAVLMVGGTACEYLAITHYGGCSSVMFGMKLDVFLASAGYSVFGVGAEVAGITVTKIIAKWFQGKEMALAMGVQVALARIGSQAAYAVAIPVAKAFGLDMPLFIGLCLLVGGLIAFLAFSLMDLKLDRQVKIDTSGSDEEKFSFSDVMAVVKNPGFWLIAVLCVLFYSCVFPFQKFATELMVTKYGVSEDLAGTFAGLPALGALILTPVFGGMIDRRGKAASIMMLGSGMLIFVHFVYALPFISASWIAIALMIVLGVAFSLVPSAMWPSVAKIFPVKQLGTAYALIFFIQNIGLWGIPALIGYVLEKYCITGTQIVNGLETNTYNYTLPMCIFTSIAVLSLLVGFFLKVADRKYGYGLEKANLSKK
;
A
#
# COMPACT_ATOMS: atom_id res chain seq x y z
N MET A 1 -35.21 -33.96 -20.91
CA MET A 1 -34.59 -34.13 -19.57
C MET A 1 -34.17 -32.75 -19.12
N ILE A 2 -34.78 -32.23 -18.06
CA ILE A 2 -34.41 -30.94 -17.44
C ILE A 2 -33.13 -31.26 -16.67
N GLU A 3 -31.98 -30.80 -17.17
CA GLU A 3 -30.74 -30.81 -16.40
C GLU A 3 -30.91 -29.92 -15.18
N VAL A 4 -31.05 -30.56 -14.01
CA VAL A 4 -31.02 -29.86 -12.73
C VAL A 4 -29.61 -29.33 -12.55
N SER A 5 -29.40 -28.07 -12.92
CA SER A 5 -28.13 -27.33 -12.67
C SER A 5 -27.83 -27.46 -11.18
N LYS A 6 -26.85 -28.27 -10.82
CA LYS A 6 -26.39 -28.39 -9.42
C LYS A 6 -25.91 -27.03 -8.96
N LYS A 7 -26.56 -26.44 -7.96
CA LYS A 7 -26.17 -25.16 -7.34
C LYS A 7 -24.68 -25.20 -7.00
N LYS A 8 -23.89 -24.29 -7.61
CA LYS A 8 -22.46 -24.10 -7.29
C LYS A 8 -22.31 -23.48 -5.91
N LEU A 9 -21.21 -23.77 -5.22
CA LEU A 9 -20.92 -23.19 -3.91
C LEU A 9 -20.89 -21.65 -3.98
N SER A 10 -20.37 -21.09 -5.08
CA SER A 10 -20.39 -19.65 -5.37
C SER A 10 -21.80 -19.07 -5.59
N ASP A 11 -22.83 -19.89 -5.80
CA ASP A 11 -24.22 -19.41 -5.91
C ASP A 11 -24.85 -19.09 -4.55
N SER A 12 -24.32 -19.68 -3.48
CA SER A 12 -24.69 -19.32 -2.11
C SER A 12 -24.06 -17.99 -1.70
N ALA A 13 -24.88 -16.98 -1.38
CA ALA A 13 -24.40 -15.71 -0.87
C ALA A 13 -23.54 -15.90 0.39
N GLY A 14 -23.98 -16.72 1.33
CA GLY A 14 -23.22 -17.00 2.56
C GLY A 14 -21.84 -17.59 2.29
N ALA A 15 -21.71 -18.53 1.35
CA ALA A 15 -20.42 -19.12 1.01
C ALA A 15 -19.48 -18.11 0.31
N ARG A 16 -20.01 -17.27 -0.61
CA ARG A 16 -19.21 -16.22 -1.29
C ARG A 16 -18.66 -15.21 -0.30
N TRP A 17 -19.56 -14.69 0.56
CA TRP A 17 -19.15 -13.69 1.54
C TRP A 17 -18.23 -14.27 2.60
N ALA A 18 -18.43 -15.51 3.04
CA ALA A 18 -17.49 -16.21 3.93
C ALA A 18 -16.10 -16.34 3.29
N ALA A 19 -16.03 -16.78 2.03
CA ALA A 19 -14.77 -16.83 1.29
C ALA A 19 -14.09 -15.45 1.19
N LEU A 20 -14.87 -14.40 0.92
CA LEU A 20 -14.35 -13.02 0.88
C LEU A 20 -13.77 -12.60 2.24
N PHE A 21 -14.53 -12.76 3.33
CA PHE A 21 -14.07 -12.32 4.66
C PHE A 21 -12.80 -13.05 5.10
N VAL A 22 -12.67 -14.33 4.77
CA VAL A 22 -11.48 -15.13 5.07
C VAL A 22 -10.24 -14.58 4.35
N VAL A 23 -10.32 -14.30 3.05
CA VAL A 23 -9.18 -13.75 2.30
C VAL A 23 -8.94 -12.28 2.61
N ALA A 24 -9.98 -11.50 2.86
CA ALA A 24 -9.88 -10.10 3.23
C ALA A 24 -9.26 -9.92 4.63
N PHE A 25 -9.48 -10.85 5.57
CA PHE A 25 -8.79 -10.87 6.86
C PHE A 25 -7.27 -11.00 6.68
N THR A 26 -6.81 -11.85 5.77
CA THR A 26 -5.38 -11.97 5.45
C THR A 26 -4.81 -10.63 4.94
N MET A 27 -5.55 -9.91 4.11
CA MET A 27 -5.14 -8.58 3.66
C MET A 27 -5.16 -7.54 4.77
N MET A 28 -6.15 -7.57 5.66
CA MET A 28 -6.19 -6.72 6.85
C MET A 28 -4.95 -6.93 7.72
N ALA A 29 -4.57 -8.18 7.99
CA ALA A 29 -3.37 -8.54 8.74
C ALA A 29 -2.09 -8.06 8.04
N ALA A 30 -2.01 -8.19 6.70
CA ALA A 30 -0.89 -7.71 5.91
C ALA A 30 -0.74 -6.18 6.00
N TYR A 31 -1.82 -5.43 5.88
CA TYR A 31 -1.79 -3.97 6.01
C TYR A 31 -1.48 -3.50 7.44
N TYR A 32 -1.91 -4.25 8.46
CA TYR A 32 -1.49 -4.01 9.83
C TYR A 32 0.03 -4.13 9.97
N VAL A 33 0.64 -5.22 9.52
CA VAL A 33 2.10 -5.42 9.61
C VAL A 33 2.85 -4.40 8.76
N ASN A 34 2.35 -4.06 7.57
CA ASN A 34 2.97 -3.04 6.72
C ASN A 34 3.15 -1.70 7.44
N ASP A 35 2.25 -1.34 8.34
CA ASP A 35 2.21 0.00 8.92
C ASP A 35 2.58 0.04 10.41
N VAL A 36 2.60 -1.10 11.12
CA VAL A 36 2.74 -1.15 12.58
C VAL A 36 4.05 -0.56 13.11
N MET A 37 5.14 -0.66 12.36
CA MET A 37 6.43 -0.11 12.79
C MET A 37 6.58 1.39 12.52
N ALA A 38 5.73 1.96 11.68
CA ALA A 38 5.81 3.38 11.32
C ALA A 38 5.67 4.34 12.53
N PRO A 39 4.68 4.20 13.42
CA PRO A 39 4.56 5.06 14.60
C PRO A 39 5.63 4.80 15.66
N LEU A 40 6.38 3.71 15.59
CA LEU A 40 7.37 3.31 16.60
C LEU A 40 8.78 3.85 16.32
N LYS A 41 8.98 4.71 15.30
CA LYS A 41 10.29 5.23 14.90
C LYS A 41 11.11 5.78 16.07
N SER A 42 10.54 6.68 16.89
CA SER A 42 11.25 7.27 18.02
C SER A 42 11.62 6.22 19.08
N MET A 43 10.79 5.20 19.29
CA MET A 43 11.11 4.09 20.21
C MET A 43 12.21 3.19 19.67
N LEU A 44 12.24 2.93 18.34
CA LEU A 44 13.33 2.19 17.68
C LEU A 44 14.65 2.96 17.80
N GLU A 45 14.65 4.27 17.59
CA GLU A 45 15.82 5.14 17.78
C GLU A 45 16.31 5.12 19.24
N GLY A 46 15.40 5.24 20.22
CA GLY A 46 15.76 5.27 21.63
C GLY A 46 16.21 3.91 22.17
N GLN A 47 15.47 2.85 21.89
CA GLN A 47 15.75 1.51 22.48
C GLN A 47 16.79 0.70 21.71
N LEU A 48 16.71 0.70 20.36
CA LEU A 48 17.60 -0.08 19.49
C LEU A 48 18.72 0.78 18.91
N ARG A 49 18.71 2.08 19.19
CA ARG A 49 19.68 3.05 18.66
C ARG A 49 19.73 3.06 17.13
N TRP A 50 18.61 2.82 16.48
CA TRP A 50 18.51 2.98 15.06
C TRP A 50 18.68 4.44 14.68
N THR A 51 19.29 4.71 13.54
CA THR A 51 19.31 6.06 12.96
C THR A 51 18.06 6.27 12.08
N SER A 52 17.73 7.53 11.78
CA SER A 52 16.67 7.83 10.81
C SER A 52 16.98 7.26 9.43
N GLY A 53 18.24 7.17 9.03
CA GLY A 53 18.68 6.53 7.78
C GLY A 53 18.44 5.02 7.79
N GLU A 54 18.75 4.34 8.90
CA GLU A 54 18.45 2.91 9.09
C GLU A 54 16.95 2.65 9.07
N PHE A 55 16.15 3.48 9.74
CA PHE A 55 14.68 3.39 9.69
C PHE A 55 14.12 3.63 8.26
N GLY A 56 14.66 4.61 7.53
CA GLY A 56 14.29 4.87 6.14
C GLY A 56 14.64 3.69 5.23
N THR A 57 15.82 3.07 5.42
CA THR A 57 16.25 1.87 4.69
C THR A 57 15.33 0.69 5.01
N PHE A 58 15.02 0.47 6.29
CA PHE A 58 14.08 -0.57 6.73
C PHE A 58 12.70 -0.38 6.10
N THR A 59 12.12 0.81 6.18
CA THR A 59 10.78 1.05 5.63
C THR A 59 10.74 0.97 4.10
N GLY A 60 11.81 1.35 3.41
CA GLY A 60 11.97 1.17 1.96
C GLY A 60 12.15 -0.29 1.56
N ALA A 61 12.66 -1.14 2.46
CA ALA A 61 12.93 -2.55 2.17
C ALA A 61 11.70 -3.35 1.77
N TYR A 62 10.49 -2.95 2.17
CA TYR A 62 9.23 -3.53 1.68
C TYR A 62 9.20 -3.72 0.16
N SER A 63 9.65 -2.72 -0.57
CA SER A 63 9.63 -2.74 -2.04
C SER A 63 10.92 -3.24 -2.68
N PHE A 64 11.97 -3.50 -1.90
CA PHE A 64 13.30 -3.82 -2.43
C PHE A 64 13.30 -5.05 -3.35
N LEU A 65 12.80 -6.19 -2.89
CA LEU A 65 12.75 -7.42 -3.70
C LEU A 65 11.77 -7.30 -4.86
N ASN A 66 10.68 -6.56 -4.68
CA ASN A 66 9.70 -6.30 -5.75
C ASN A 66 10.31 -5.51 -6.90
N VAL A 67 11.23 -4.59 -6.61
CA VAL A 67 11.95 -3.79 -7.63
C VAL A 67 13.11 -4.57 -8.23
N PHE A 68 14.07 -5.01 -7.40
CA PHE A 68 15.35 -5.53 -7.90
C PHE A 68 15.28 -6.97 -8.40
N LEU A 69 14.36 -7.78 -7.88
CA LEU A 69 14.14 -9.15 -8.35
C LEU A 69 12.84 -9.32 -9.16
N LEU A 70 12.15 -8.21 -9.48
CA LEU A 70 10.93 -8.24 -10.29
C LEU A 70 9.86 -9.21 -9.74
N MET A 71 9.77 -9.32 -8.39
CA MET A 71 8.96 -10.35 -7.75
C MET A 71 7.47 -10.24 -8.04
N LEU A 72 6.96 -9.04 -8.37
CA LEU A 72 5.58 -8.86 -8.86
C LEU A 72 5.32 -9.60 -10.17
N ILE A 73 6.28 -9.59 -11.10
CA ILE A 73 6.18 -10.32 -12.38
C ILE A 73 6.19 -11.83 -12.12
N TRP A 74 7.13 -12.30 -11.29
CA TRP A 74 7.17 -13.71 -10.90
C TRP A 74 5.90 -14.14 -10.16
N GLY A 75 5.38 -13.31 -9.27
CA GLY A 75 4.12 -13.56 -8.55
C GLY A 75 2.94 -13.75 -9.51
N GLY A 76 2.83 -12.91 -10.54
CA GLY A 76 1.83 -13.06 -11.60
C GLY A 76 1.99 -14.36 -12.38
N LEU A 77 3.21 -14.70 -12.80
CA LEU A 77 3.50 -15.96 -13.52
C LEU A 77 3.20 -17.20 -12.66
N ILE A 78 3.54 -17.17 -11.36
CA ILE A 78 3.22 -18.23 -10.40
C ILE A 78 1.70 -18.36 -10.26
N LEU A 79 0.98 -17.23 -10.15
CA LEU A 79 -0.48 -17.22 -10.04
C LEU A 79 -1.15 -17.84 -11.28
N ASP A 80 -0.66 -17.56 -12.48
CA ASP A 80 -1.23 -18.09 -13.71
C ASP A 80 -0.90 -19.58 -13.88
N ARG A 81 0.30 -20.02 -13.49
CA ARG A 81 0.73 -21.42 -13.64
C ARG A 81 0.16 -22.34 -12.56
N PHE A 82 0.16 -21.93 -11.30
CA PHE A 82 -0.17 -22.78 -10.15
C PHE A 82 -1.52 -22.45 -9.53
N GLY A 83 -2.16 -21.36 -9.98
CA GLY A 83 -3.50 -20.94 -9.55
C GLY A 83 -3.55 -20.29 -8.17
N ILE A 84 -4.75 -19.81 -7.81
CA ILE A 84 -5.01 -18.97 -6.63
C ILE A 84 -4.70 -19.64 -5.30
N ARG A 85 -4.86 -20.96 -5.19
CA ARG A 85 -4.65 -21.69 -3.93
C ARG A 85 -3.17 -21.75 -3.56
N PHE A 86 -2.35 -22.27 -4.48
CA PHE A 86 -0.92 -22.38 -4.25
C PHE A 86 -0.29 -21.01 -4.03
N THR A 87 -0.59 -20.06 -4.91
CA THR A 87 0.00 -18.71 -4.85
C THR A 87 -0.40 -17.97 -3.58
N GLY A 88 -1.64 -18.09 -3.15
CA GLY A 88 -2.09 -17.43 -1.92
C GLY A 88 -1.51 -18.07 -0.65
N ILE A 89 -1.36 -19.39 -0.60
CA ILE A 89 -0.66 -20.05 0.51
C ILE A 89 0.82 -19.63 0.53
N LEU A 90 1.49 -19.62 -0.62
CA LEU A 90 2.88 -19.17 -0.75
C LEU A 90 3.03 -17.72 -0.25
N ALA A 91 2.14 -16.83 -0.70
CA ALA A 91 2.13 -15.44 -0.26
C ALA A 91 1.95 -15.31 1.25
N ALA A 92 1.01 -16.05 1.83
CA ALA A 92 0.78 -16.03 3.28
C ALA A 92 1.99 -16.58 4.06
N VAL A 93 2.64 -17.63 3.57
CA VAL A 93 3.88 -18.19 4.17
C VAL A 93 5.02 -17.17 4.09
N LEU A 94 5.19 -16.47 2.96
CA LEU A 94 6.20 -15.43 2.82
C LEU A 94 5.94 -14.27 3.80
N MET A 95 4.67 -13.85 3.95
CA MET A 95 4.33 -12.81 4.93
C MET A 95 4.63 -13.23 6.37
N VAL A 96 4.22 -14.44 6.76
CA VAL A 96 4.51 -14.96 8.11
C VAL A 96 6.01 -15.12 8.34
N GLY A 97 6.74 -15.73 7.40
CA GLY A 97 8.19 -15.95 7.50
C GLY A 97 8.98 -14.65 7.53
N GLY A 98 8.62 -13.69 6.68
CA GLY A 98 9.24 -12.35 6.65
C GLY A 98 9.01 -11.58 7.95
N THR A 99 7.78 -11.55 8.46
CA THR A 99 7.46 -10.89 9.74
C THR A 99 8.09 -11.62 10.94
N ALA A 100 8.19 -12.95 10.91
CA ALA A 100 8.90 -13.70 11.95
C ALA A 100 10.38 -13.36 11.96
N CYS A 101 11.02 -13.23 10.79
CA CYS A 101 12.41 -12.79 10.69
C CYS A 101 12.59 -11.37 11.24
N GLU A 102 11.70 -10.44 10.91
CA GLU A 102 11.69 -9.08 11.44
C GLU A 102 11.53 -9.07 12.96
N TYR A 103 10.57 -9.84 13.48
CA TYR A 103 10.36 -9.98 14.93
C TYR A 103 11.60 -10.52 15.66
N LEU A 104 12.23 -11.57 15.13
CA LEU A 104 13.46 -12.12 15.68
C LEU A 104 14.62 -11.14 15.61
N ALA A 105 14.70 -10.34 14.53
CA ALA A 105 15.72 -9.29 14.40
C ALA A 105 15.62 -8.27 15.53
N ILE A 106 14.41 -7.82 15.85
CA ILE A 106 14.17 -6.82 16.89
C ILE A 106 14.36 -7.39 18.29
N THR A 107 13.91 -8.64 18.56
CA THR A 107 13.93 -9.22 19.90
C THR A 107 15.27 -9.82 20.28
N HIS A 108 15.94 -10.52 19.36
CA HIS A 108 17.21 -11.26 19.68
C HIS A 108 18.46 -10.47 19.30
N TYR A 109 18.38 -9.63 18.28
CA TYR A 109 19.53 -8.87 17.77
C TYR A 109 19.39 -7.36 17.99
N GLY A 110 18.26 -6.90 18.55
CA GLY A 110 17.98 -5.49 18.78
C GLY A 110 19.08 -4.79 19.57
N GLY A 111 19.62 -3.68 19.01
CA GLY A 111 20.72 -2.93 19.59
C GLY A 111 22.09 -3.62 19.52
N CYS A 112 22.24 -4.70 18.75
CA CYS A 112 23.51 -5.40 18.56
C CYS A 112 24.50 -4.49 17.79
N SER A 113 25.77 -4.48 18.23
CA SER A 113 26.84 -3.74 17.56
C SER A 113 27.44 -4.44 16.34
N SER A 114 27.03 -5.69 16.08
CA SER A 114 27.48 -6.45 14.91
C SER A 114 27.01 -5.79 13.62
N VAL A 115 27.90 -5.77 12.61
CA VAL A 115 27.63 -5.16 11.30
C VAL A 115 27.68 -6.22 10.22
N MET A 116 26.69 -6.22 9.32
CA MET A 116 26.61 -7.07 8.14
C MET A 116 26.33 -6.21 6.90
N PHE A 117 27.13 -6.34 5.85
CA PHE A 117 27.03 -5.52 4.63
C PHE A 117 26.98 -4.00 4.86
N GLY A 118 27.68 -3.52 5.90
CA GLY A 118 27.75 -2.07 6.23
C GLY A 118 26.54 -1.54 7.02
N MET A 119 25.61 -2.40 7.42
CA MET A 119 24.47 -2.07 8.27
C MET A 119 24.52 -2.85 9.58
N LYS A 120 23.91 -2.34 10.65
CA LYS A 120 23.72 -3.11 11.88
C LYS A 120 22.96 -4.41 11.57
N LEU A 121 23.31 -5.48 12.26
CA LEU A 121 22.76 -6.81 12.00
C LEU A 121 21.24 -6.84 12.20
N ASP A 122 20.72 -6.20 13.24
CA ASP A 122 19.29 -6.10 13.51
C ASP A 122 18.55 -5.35 12.39
N VAL A 123 19.09 -4.23 11.92
CA VAL A 123 18.54 -3.45 10.78
C VAL A 123 18.56 -4.30 9.50
N PHE A 124 19.65 -4.99 9.22
CA PHE A 124 19.77 -5.85 8.04
C PHE A 124 18.76 -6.99 8.06
N LEU A 125 18.67 -7.73 9.18
CA LEU A 125 17.71 -8.85 9.30
C LEU A 125 16.26 -8.37 9.29
N ALA A 126 15.95 -7.26 9.96
CA ALA A 126 14.62 -6.68 9.92
C ALA A 126 14.25 -6.24 8.50
N SER A 127 15.17 -5.56 7.77
CA SER A 127 14.96 -5.15 6.38
C SER A 127 14.79 -6.34 5.44
N ALA A 128 15.59 -7.40 5.62
CA ALA A 128 15.46 -8.63 4.84
C ALA A 128 14.10 -9.31 5.08
N GLY A 129 13.68 -9.44 6.34
CA GLY A 129 12.38 -9.96 6.72
C GLY A 129 11.24 -9.13 6.12
N TYR A 130 11.32 -7.81 6.24
CA TYR A 130 10.30 -6.90 5.70
C TYR A 130 10.26 -6.92 4.16
N SER A 131 11.39 -7.15 3.49
CA SER A 131 11.41 -7.35 2.03
C SER A 131 10.68 -8.63 1.61
N VAL A 132 10.89 -9.74 2.33
CA VAL A 132 10.20 -11.01 2.09
C VAL A 132 8.70 -10.88 2.37
N PHE A 133 8.33 -10.21 3.48
CA PHE A 133 6.95 -9.85 3.77
C PHE A 133 6.34 -9.03 2.63
N GLY A 134 7.04 -8.03 2.10
CA GLY A 134 6.57 -7.18 1.00
C GLY A 134 6.26 -7.97 -0.27
N VAL A 135 7.10 -8.95 -0.63
CA VAL A 135 6.80 -9.88 -1.74
C VAL A 135 5.50 -10.64 -1.48
N GLY A 136 5.36 -11.20 -0.28
CA GLY A 136 4.15 -11.93 0.12
C GLY A 136 2.90 -11.05 0.04
N ALA A 137 2.96 -9.81 0.54
CA ALA A 137 1.84 -8.88 0.57
C ALA A 137 1.37 -8.47 -0.85
N GLU A 138 2.30 -8.16 -1.75
CA GLU A 138 1.99 -7.81 -3.14
C GLU A 138 1.40 -9.00 -3.91
N VAL A 139 1.99 -10.20 -3.75
CA VAL A 139 1.48 -11.43 -4.38
C VAL A 139 0.10 -11.82 -3.80
N ALA A 140 -0.12 -11.61 -2.50
CA ALA A 140 -1.44 -11.81 -1.89
C ALA A 140 -2.48 -10.86 -2.51
N GLY A 141 -2.14 -9.58 -2.73
CA GLY A 141 -3.03 -8.58 -3.32
C GLY A 141 -3.56 -8.99 -4.70
N ILE A 142 -2.67 -9.39 -5.62
CA ILE A 142 -3.09 -9.87 -6.96
C ILE A 142 -3.88 -11.18 -6.87
N THR A 143 -3.52 -12.07 -5.96
CA THR A 143 -4.21 -13.35 -5.76
C THR A 143 -5.63 -13.14 -5.23
N VAL A 144 -5.82 -12.28 -4.22
CA VAL A 144 -7.14 -11.96 -3.66
C VAL A 144 -8.04 -11.31 -4.69
N THR A 145 -7.51 -10.44 -5.54
CA THR A 145 -8.24 -9.86 -6.66
C THR A 145 -8.77 -10.93 -7.62
N LYS A 146 -7.93 -11.93 -7.98
CA LYS A 146 -8.33 -13.06 -8.84
C LYS A 146 -9.35 -13.97 -8.14
N ILE A 147 -9.24 -14.18 -6.82
CA ILE A 147 -10.22 -14.91 -6.02
C ILE A 147 -11.59 -14.23 -6.08
N ILE A 148 -11.64 -12.92 -5.85
CA ILE A 148 -12.90 -12.16 -5.89
C ILE A 148 -13.51 -12.24 -7.29
N ALA A 149 -12.71 -12.06 -8.34
CA ALA A 149 -13.18 -12.19 -9.72
C ALA A 149 -13.81 -13.58 -9.97
N LYS A 150 -13.17 -14.67 -9.51
CA LYS A 150 -13.68 -16.03 -9.66
C LYS A 150 -14.99 -16.29 -8.90
N TRP A 151 -15.03 -15.90 -7.61
CA TRP A 151 -16.17 -16.23 -6.72
C TRP A 151 -17.38 -15.32 -6.90
N PHE A 152 -17.18 -14.08 -7.40
CA PHE A 152 -18.22 -13.07 -7.59
C PHE A 152 -18.53 -12.80 -9.06
N GLN A 153 -18.09 -13.64 -9.99
CA GLN A 153 -18.38 -13.50 -11.42
C GLN A 153 -19.90 -13.45 -11.67
N GLY A 154 -20.36 -12.37 -12.31
CA GLY A 154 -21.80 -12.15 -12.56
C GLY A 154 -22.64 -11.82 -11.33
N LYS A 155 -22.00 -11.45 -10.21
CA LYS A 155 -22.64 -11.11 -8.92
C LYS A 155 -22.07 -9.78 -8.39
N GLU A 156 -22.09 -9.54 -7.09
CA GLU A 156 -21.72 -8.26 -6.43
C GLU A 156 -20.20 -8.03 -6.39
N MET A 157 -19.48 -8.19 -7.50
CA MET A 157 -18.01 -8.16 -7.58
C MET A 157 -17.45 -6.81 -7.14
N ALA A 158 -18.05 -5.69 -7.57
CA ALA A 158 -17.58 -4.35 -7.19
C ALA A 158 -17.71 -4.11 -5.67
N LEU A 159 -18.80 -4.58 -5.07
CA LEU A 159 -19.00 -4.49 -3.62
C LEU A 159 -17.97 -5.35 -2.87
N ALA A 160 -17.72 -6.58 -3.35
CA ALA A 160 -16.73 -7.48 -2.76
C ALA A 160 -15.31 -6.87 -2.80
N MET A 161 -14.90 -6.28 -3.94
CA MET A 161 -13.64 -5.54 -4.07
C MET A 161 -13.58 -4.36 -3.08
N GLY A 162 -14.66 -3.61 -2.96
CA GLY A 162 -14.75 -2.49 -2.02
C GLY A 162 -14.60 -2.92 -0.56
N VAL A 163 -15.26 -4.00 -0.15
CA VAL A 163 -15.17 -4.54 1.22
C VAL A 163 -13.76 -5.04 1.53
N GLN A 164 -13.10 -5.71 0.59
CA GLN A 164 -11.72 -6.17 0.75
C GLN A 164 -10.76 -4.97 0.99
N VAL A 165 -10.86 -3.92 0.17
CA VAL A 165 -10.05 -2.71 0.35
C VAL A 165 -10.38 -2.02 1.68
N ALA A 166 -11.64 -1.97 2.07
CA ALA A 166 -12.08 -1.41 3.33
C ALA A 166 -11.43 -2.10 4.54
N LEU A 167 -11.44 -3.43 4.57
CA LEU A 167 -10.82 -4.22 5.64
C LEU A 167 -9.31 -4.02 5.68
N ALA A 168 -8.63 -3.96 4.51
CA ALA A 168 -7.22 -3.63 4.44
C ALA A 168 -6.91 -2.26 5.09
N ARG A 169 -7.72 -1.22 4.81
CA ARG A 169 -7.54 0.12 5.40
C ARG A 169 -7.80 0.15 6.91
N ILE A 170 -8.72 -0.68 7.40
CA ILE A 170 -8.92 -0.88 8.85
C ILE A 170 -7.65 -1.45 9.48
N GLY A 171 -6.97 -2.40 8.82
CA GLY A 171 -5.68 -2.94 9.26
C GLY A 171 -4.62 -1.83 9.43
N SER A 172 -4.44 -0.98 8.40
CA SER A 172 -3.52 0.17 8.48
C SER A 172 -3.87 1.10 9.64
N GLN A 173 -5.13 1.51 9.75
CA GLN A 173 -5.54 2.43 10.82
C GLN A 173 -5.35 1.82 12.21
N ALA A 174 -5.66 0.53 12.38
CA ALA A 174 -5.43 -0.18 13.63
C ALA A 174 -3.94 -0.19 14.00
N ALA A 175 -3.05 -0.46 13.04
CA ALA A 175 -1.60 -0.42 13.24
C ALA A 175 -1.14 0.94 13.78
N TYR A 176 -1.54 2.02 13.14
CA TYR A 176 -1.20 3.37 13.57
C TYR A 176 -1.79 3.73 14.95
N ALA A 177 -3.01 3.30 15.24
CA ALA A 177 -3.69 3.67 16.48
C ALA A 177 -3.17 2.89 17.70
N VAL A 178 -2.84 1.59 17.52
CA VAL A 178 -2.53 0.72 18.67
C VAL A 178 -1.04 0.53 18.93
N ALA A 179 -0.14 0.82 17.96
CA ALA A 179 1.26 0.48 18.06
C ALA A 179 1.94 1.15 19.28
N ILE A 180 1.80 2.45 19.45
CA ILE A 180 2.44 3.17 20.59
C ILE A 180 1.85 2.74 21.93
N PRO A 181 0.51 2.74 22.16
CA PRO A 181 -0.06 2.26 23.42
C PRO A 181 0.34 0.84 23.78
N VAL A 182 0.36 -0.07 22.81
CA VAL A 182 0.76 -1.47 23.03
C VAL A 182 2.26 -1.57 23.34
N ALA A 183 3.11 -0.84 22.59
CA ALA A 183 4.55 -0.83 22.84
C ALA A 183 4.90 -0.27 24.23
N LYS A 184 4.21 0.76 24.68
CA LYS A 184 4.39 1.32 26.04
C LYS A 184 3.95 0.35 27.14
N ALA A 185 2.88 -0.42 26.90
CA ALA A 185 2.33 -1.32 27.93
C ALA A 185 3.05 -2.66 28.00
N PHE A 186 3.53 -3.20 26.86
CA PHE A 186 3.98 -4.59 26.76
C PHE A 186 5.37 -4.77 26.15
N GLY A 187 5.99 -3.71 25.61
CA GLY A 187 7.29 -3.73 24.96
C GLY A 187 7.23 -3.39 23.48
N LEU A 188 8.37 -2.91 22.96
CA LEU A 188 8.53 -2.44 21.57
C LEU A 188 8.20 -3.50 20.52
N ASP A 189 8.45 -4.75 20.81
CA ASP A 189 8.25 -5.90 19.92
C ASP A 189 6.80 -6.38 19.86
N MET A 190 5.99 -6.08 20.90
CA MET A 190 4.64 -6.61 21.03
C MET A 190 3.68 -6.19 19.90
N PRO A 191 3.68 -4.94 19.39
CA PRO A 191 2.84 -4.58 18.25
C PRO A 191 3.13 -5.43 17.01
N LEU A 192 4.40 -5.73 16.75
CA LEU A 192 4.81 -6.59 15.64
C LEU A 192 4.44 -8.06 15.89
N PHE A 193 4.57 -8.55 17.14
CA PHE A 193 4.12 -9.89 17.53
C PHE A 193 2.62 -10.08 17.30
N ILE A 194 1.80 -9.09 17.65
CA ILE A 194 0.36 -9.10 17.33
C ILE A 194 0.16 -9.23 15.83
N GLY A 195 0.90 -8.47 15.02
CA GLY A 195 0.87 -8.57 13.56
C GLY A 195 1.24 -9.97 13.05
N LEU A 196 2.27 -10.58 13.62
CA LEU A 196 2.66 -11.96 13.31
C LEU A 196 1.53 -12.95 13.63
N CYS A 197 0.90 -12.82 14.80
CA CYS A 197 -0.25 -13.65 15.18
C CYS A 197 -1.42 -13.48 14.22
N LEU A 198 -1.73 -12.24 13.80
CA LEU A 198 -2.76 -11.96 12.81
C LEU A 198 -2.44 -12.60 11.46
N LEU A 199 -1.17 -12.57 11.00
CA LEU A 199 -0.75 -13.22 9.76
C LEU A 199 -0.81 -14.74 9.85
N VAL A 200 -0.45 -15.34 10.98
CA VAL A 200 -0.63 -16.78 11.21
C VAL A 200 -2.11 -17.16 11.15
N GLY A 201 -2.98 -16.37 11.79
CA GLY A 201 -4.43 -16.50 11.65
C GLY A 201 -4.89 -16.36 10.19
N GLY A 202 -4.31 -15.41 9.44
CA GLY A 202 -4.54 -15.22 8.01
C GLY A 202 -4.11 -16.42 7.16
N LEU A 203 -2.96 -17.03 7.47
CA LEU A 203 -2.50 -18.26 6.80
C LEU A 203 -3.48 -19.42 7.05
N ILE A 204 -3.90 -19.63 8.31
CA ILE A 204 -4.89 -20.65 8.66
C ILE A 204 -6.23 -20.39 7.93
N ALA A 205 -6.67 -19.14 7.92
CA ALA A 205 -7.87 -18.73 7.19
C ALA A 205 -7.74 -19.00 5.68
N PHE A 206 -6.58 -18.71 5.09
CA PHE A 206 -6.33 -18.97 3.67
C PHE A 206 -6.30 -20.49 3.34
N LEU A 207 -5.78 -21.31 4.23
CA LEU A 207 -5.84 -22.77 4.11
C LEU A 207 -7.29 -23.25 4.13
N ALA A 208 -8.14 -22.72 5.03
CA ALA A 208 -9.57 -23.00 5.06
C ALA A 208 -10.28 -22.56 3.77
N PHE A 209 -9.96 -21.36 3.26
CA PHE A 209 -10.44 -20.90 1.95
C PHE A 209 -10.04 -21.88 0.83
N SER A 210 -8.81 -22.37 0.82
CA SER A 210 -8.32 -23.30 -0.21
C SER A 210 -9.15 -24.60 -0.24
N LEU A 211 -9.63 -25.08 0.92
CA LEU A 211 -10.55 -26.22 0.97
C LEU A 211 -11.94 -25.89 0.41
N MET A 212 -12.44 -24.67 0.63
CA MET A 212 -13.69 -24.20 0.03
C MET A 212 -13.57 -24.10 -1.49
N ASP A 213 -12.48 -23.55 -1.98
CA ASP A 213 -12.21 -23.38 -3.42
C ASP A 213 -12.03 -24.73 -4.13
N LEU A 214 -11.39 -25.72 -3.49
CA LEU A 214 -11.33 -27.10 -3.99
C LEU A 214 -12.71 -27.71 -4.20
N LYS A 215 -13.65 -27.47 -3.28
CA LYS A 215 -15.03 -27.93 -3.42
C LYS A 215 -15.73 -27.24 -4.59
N LEU A 216 -15.51 -25.93 -4.77
CA LEU A 216 -16.05 -25.18 -5.90
C LEU A 216 -15.52 -25.74 -7.24
N ASP A 217 -14.21 -25.96 -7.38
CA ASP A 217 -13.62 -26.48 -8.62
C ASP A 217 -14.12 -27.87 -8.99
N ARG A 218 -14.34 -28.74 -8.00
CA ARG A 218 -14.95 -30.06 -8.25
C ARG A 218 -16.37 -29.95 -8.80
N GLN A 219 -17.11 -28.90 -8.46
CA GLN A 219 -18.45 -28.62 -8.99
C GLN A 219 -18.41 -28.00 -10.39
N VAL A 220 -17.38 -27.18 -10.69
CA VAL A 220 -17.24 -26.46 -11.96
C VAL A 220 -16.58 -27.33 -13.05
N LYS A 221 -15.67 -28.24 -12.73
CA LYS A 221 -15.03 -29.15 -13.70
C LYS A 221 -16.00 -30.00 -14.53
N ILE A 222 -17.28 -30.02 -14.18
CA ILE A 222 -18.33 -30.67 -14.95
C ILE A 222 -18.80 -29.80 -16.14
N ASP A 223 -18.48 -28.46 -16.15
CA ASP A 223 -19.08 -27.50 -17.08
C ASP A 223 -18.13 -26.71 -17.97
N THR A 224 -16.81 -26.85 -17.90
CA THR A 224 -15.91 -25.96 -18.65
C THR A 224 -14.92 -26.66 -19.57
N SER A 225 -15.29 -26.69 -20.85
CA SER A 225 -14.35 -26.62 -21.97
C SER A 225 -14.35 -25.17 -22.51
N GLY A 226 -13.28 -24.43 -22.26
CA GLY A 226 -12.99 -23.19 -23.00
C GLY A 226 -13.21 -21.88 -22.24
N SER A 227 -12.22 -21.44 -21.53
CA SER A 227 -11.87 -20.01 -21.47
C SER A 227 -10.35 -19.91 -21.61
N ASP A 228 -9.90 -19.46 -22.79
CA ASP A 228 -8.52 -19.06 -23.01
C ASP A 228 -8.23 -17.87 -22.08
N GLU A 229 -7.61 -18.13 -20.91
CA GLU A 229 -6.99 -17.07 -20.13
C GLU A 229 -5.83 -16.52 -20.98
N GLU A 230 -5.91 -15.25 -21.34
CA GLU A 230 -4.90 -14.57 -22.16
C GLU A 230 -3.54 -14.65 -21.45
N LYS A 231 -2.59 -15.39 -22.03
CA LYS A 231 -1.24 -15.55 -21.51
C LYS A 231 -0.47 -14.25 -21.69
N PHE A 232 0.30 -13.88 -20.66
CA PHE A 232 1.26 -12.78 -20.72
C PHE A 232 2.13 -12.89 -21.98
N SER A 233 2.17 -11.81 -22.78
CA SER A 233 2.98 -11.74 -24.00
C SER A 233 3.99 -10.61 -23.91
N PHE A 234 5.25 -10.89 -24.25
CA PHE A 234 6.29 -9.85 -24.30
C PHE A 234 5.97 -8.76 -25.34
N SER A 235 5.20 -9.07 -26.38
CA SER A 235 4.72 -8.08 -27.35
C SER A 235 3.79 -7.05 -26.71
N ASP A 236 2.99 -7.45 -25.71
CA ASP A 236 2.09 -6.53 -25.00
C ASP A 236 2.88 -5.56 -24.10
N VAL A 237 3.98 -6.01 -23.48
CA VAL A 237 4.91 -5.13 -22.74
C VAL A 237 5.45 -4.04 -23.67
N MET A 238 5.94 -4.40 -24.85
CA MET A 238 6.49 -3.45 -25.80
C MET A 238 5.43 -2.47 -26.32
N ALA A 239 4.20 -2.92 -26.53
CA ALA A 239 3.09 -2.08 -26.95
C ALA A 239 2.70 -1.07 -25.86
N VAL A 240 2.67 -1.49 -24.60
CA VAL A 240 2.39 -0.64 -23.45
C VAL A 240 3.47 0.42 -23.26
N VAL A 241 4.75 0.03 -23.27
CA VAL A 241 5.90 0.95 -23.06
C VAL A 241 6.04 1.98 -24.18
N LYS A 242 5.61 1.65 -25.41
CA LYS A 242 5.60 2.61 -26.54
C LYS A 242 4.50 3.67 -26.44
N ASN A 243 3.48 3.46 -25.60
CA ASN A 243 2.38 4.42 -25.46
C ASN A 243 2.81 5.61 -24.56
N PRO A 244 2.77 6.86 -25.04
CA PRO A 244 3.10 8.02 -24.21
C PRO A 244 2.22 8.18 -22.96
N GLY A 245 0.94 7.77 -23.06
CA GLY A 245 0.01 7.79 -21.94
C GLY A 245 0.44 6.87 -20.80
N PHE A 246 1.15 5.76 -21.10
CA PHE A 246 1.73 4.88 -20.09
C PHE A 246 2.71 5.64 -19.18
N TRP A 247 3.71 6.30 -19.77
CA TRP A 247 4.72 7.00 -18.99
C TRP A 247 4.14 8.13 -18.15
N LEU A 248 3.19 8.87 -18.70
CA LEU A 248 2.55 9.97 -17.97
C LEU A 248 1.76 9.45 -16.76
N ILE A 249 0.99 8.36 -16.91
CA ILE A 249 0.22 7.82 -15.79
C ILE A 249 1.10 7.07 -14.79
N ALA A 250 2.15 6.37 -15.26
CA ALA A 250 3.08 5.66 -14.38
C ALA A 250 3.95 6.62 -13.56
N VAL A 251 4.46 7.69 -14.18
CA VAL A 251 5.22 8.71 -13.47
C VAL A 251 4.33 9.50 -12.52
N LEU A 252 3.09 9.83 -12.90
CA LEU A 252 2.11 10.43 -11.98
C LEU A 252 1.87 9.52 -10.77
N CYS A 253 1.72 8.23 -11.01
CA CYS A 253 1.51 7.22 -9.97
C CYS A 253 2.67 7.21 -8.96
N VAL A 254 3.90 7.02 -9.42
CA VAL A 254 5.05 6.96 -8.51
C VAL A 254 5.24 8.27 -7.75
N LEU A 255 5.10 9.44 -8.40
CA LEU A 255 5.26 10.74 -7.73
C LEU A 255 4.17 10.96 -6.67
N PHE A 256 2.91 10.66 -7.00
CA PHE A 256 1.81 10.82 -6.06
C PHE A 256 1.95 9.91 -4.85
N TYR A 257 2.14 8.60 -5.06
CA TYR A 257 2.26 7.64 -3.96
C TYR A 257 3.54 7.84 -3.13
N SER A 258 4.62 8.36 -3.73
CA SER A 258 5.84 8.75 -3.02
C SER A 258 5.63 9.92 -2.05
N CYS A 259 4.62 10.76 -2.27
CA CYS A 259 4.26 11.82 -1.33
C CYS A 259 3.33 11.34 -0.20
N VAL A 260 2.69 10.18 -0.34
CA VAL A 260 1.71 9.69 0.65
C VAL A 260 2.34 8.64 1.56
N PHE A 261 2.71 7.47 1.03
CA PHE A 261 3.17 6.35 1.86
C PHE A 261 4.52 6.61 2.56
N PRO A 262 5.58 7.10 1.89
CA PRO A 262 6.82 7.45 2.57
C PRO A 262 6.62 8.53 3.64
N PHE A 263 5.81 9.54 3.37
CA PHE A 263 5.49 10.57 4.35
C PHE A 263 4.83 9.97 5.60
N GLN A 264 3.86 9.07 5.44
CA GLN A 264 3.17 8.43 6.57
C GLN A 264 4.13 7.67 7.49
N LYS A 265 5.25 7.11 6.97
CA LYS A 265 6.27 6.42 7.80
C LYS A 265 6.95 7.35 8.80
N PHE A 266 7.00 8.66 8.54
CA PHE A 266 7.62 9.68 9.40
C PHE A 266 6.59 10.61 10.06
N ALA A 267 5.31 10.50 9.71
CA ALA A 267 4.28 11.45 10.11
C ALA A 267 4.03 11.49 11.63
N THR A 268 4.10 10.33 12.30
CA THR A 268 3.89 10.25 13.75
C THR A 268 4.93 11.08 14.51
N GLU A 269 6.21 10.90 14.17
CA GLU A 269 7.29 11.67 14.80
C GLU A 269 7.18 13.17 14.49
N LEU A 270 6.86 13.54 13.23
CA LEU A 270 6.60 14.92 12.86
C LEU A 270 5.50 15.56 13.73
N MET A 271 4.40 14.82 13.99
CA MET A 271 3.30 15.31 14.82
C MET A 271 3.71 15.54 16.25
N VAL A 272 4.51 14.65 16.82
CA VAL A 272 5.01 14.78 18.20
C VAL A 272 6.02 15.92 18.29
N THR A 273 7.06 15.89 17.46
CA THR A 273 8.23 16.77 17.61
C THR A 273 7.97 18.21 17.19
N LYS A 274 7.23 18.43 16.10
CA LYS A 274 6.96 19.78 15.57
C LYS A 274 5.67 20.38 16.10
N TYR A 275 4.62 19.56 16.24
CA TYR A 275 3.27 20.04 16.53
C TYR A 275 2.81 19.76 17.96
N GLY A 276 3.65 19.12 18.80
CA GLY A 276 3.34 18.84 20.19
C GLY A 276 2.10 17.96 20.40
N VAL A 277 1.74 17.14 19.41
CA VAL A 277 0.67 16.15 19.56
C VAL A 277 1.15 15.08 20.54
N SER A 278 0.28 14.67 21.48
CA SER A 278 0.63 13.61 22.42
C SER A 278 1.00 12.32 21.68
N GLU A 279 2.03 11.63 22.13
CA GLU A 279 2.52 10.40 21.50
C GLU A 279 1.41 9.36 21.30
N ASP A 280 0.53 9.19 22.30
CA ASP A 280 -0.53 8.19 22.28
C ASP A 280 -1.58 8.45 21.17
N LEU A 281 -1.77 9.71 20.77
CA LEU A 281 -2.70 10.11 19.72
C LEU A 281 -2.04 10.37 18.38
N ALA A 282 -0.73 10.62 18.35
CA ALA A 282 -0.01 10.97 17.13
C ALA A 282 -0.10 9.86 16.07
N GLY A 283 0.03 8.60 16.49
CA GLY A 283 -0.19 7.45 15.61
C GLY A 283 -1.60 7.43 15.03
N THR A 284 -2.63 7.57 15.87
CA THR A 284 -4.04 7.60 15.42
C THR A 284 -4.28 8.67 14.37
N PHE A 285 -3.73 9.88 14.55
CA PHE A 285 -3.88 10.97 13.59
C PHE A 285 -3.04 10.75 12.32
N ALA A 286 -1.84 10.16 12.42
CA ALA A 286 -1.04 9.78 11.27
C ALA A 286 -1.72 8.73 10.38
N GLY A 287 -2.59 7.89 10.94
CA GLY A 287 -3.40 6.91 10.23
C GLY A 287 -4.65 7.47 9.53
N LEU A 288 -5.09 8.72 9.81
CA LEU A 288 -6.30 9.31 9.22
C LEU A 288 -6.41 9.19 7.70
N PRO A 289 -5.34 9.26 6.90
CA PRO A 289 -5.45 9.03 5.46
C PRO A 289 -6.02 7.67 5.09
N ALA A 290 -5.76 6.61 5.86
CA ALA A 290 -6.35 5.29 5.63
C ALA A 290 -7.86 5.29 5.86
N LEU A 291 -8.35 5.97 6.91
CA LEU A 291 -9.79 6.16 7.15
C LEU A 291 -10.43 7.03 6.07
N GLY A 292 -9.75 8.09 5.63
CA GLY A 292 -10.19 8.91 4.51
C GLY A 292 -10.40 8.06 3.26
N ALA A 293 -9.45 7.21 2.92
CA ALA A 293 -9.54 6.31 1.78
C ALA A 293 -10.70 5.31 1.92
N LEU A 294 -10.93 4.77 3.11
CA LEU A 294 -12.04 3.86 3.38
C LEU A 294 -13.41 4.48 3.05
N ILE A 295 -13.62 5.73 3.49
CA ILE A 295 -14.93 6.39 3.40
C ILE A 295 -15.10 7.12 2.04
N LEU A 296 -14.08 7.83 1.59
CA LEU A 296 -14.20 8.77 0.48
C LEU A 296 -13.92 8.15 -0.90
N THR A 297 -13.17 7.03 -0.99
CA THR A 297 -12.87 6.42 -2.29
C THR A 297 -14.12 5.98 -3.04
N PRO A 298 -15.13 5.32 -2.44
CA PRO A 298 -16.37 4.99 -3.13
C PRO A 298 -17.16 6.23 -3.57
N VAL A 299 -17.16 7.30 -2.75
CA VAL A 299 -17.86 8.56 -3.05
C VAL A 299 -17.21 9.22 -4.26
N PHE A 300 -15.90 9.35 -4.28
CA PHE A 300 -15.17 9.97 -5.39
C PHE A 300 -15.22 9.11 -6.65
N GLY A 301 -15.15 7.78 -6.55
CA GLY A 301 -15.35 6.89 -7.68
C GLY A 301 -16.68 7.11 -8.36
N GLY A 302 -17.78 7.11 -7.59
CA GLY A 302 -19.12 7.39 -8.12
C GLY A 302 -19.28 8.80 -8.69
N MET A 303 -18.60 9.80 -8.13
CA MET A 303 -18.59 11.16 -8.66
C MET A 303 -17.88 11.21 -10.03
N ILE A 304 -16.72 10.54 -10.16
CA ILE A 304 -15.92 10.52 -11.38
C ILE A 304 -16.67 9.76 -12.50
N ASP A 305 -17.31 8.65 -12.17
CA ASP A 305 -18.10 7.89 -13.14
C ASP A 305 -19.22 8.74 -13.77
N ARG A 306 -19.86 9.61 -12.98
CA ARG A 306 -20.95 10.46 -13.44
C ARG A 306 -20.49 11.75 -14.10
N ARG A 307 -19.40 12.37 -13.63
CA ARG A 307 -18.94 13.70 -14.07
C ARG A 307 -17.75 13.67 -15.00
N GLY A 308 -16.98 12.58 -14.99
CA GLY A 308 -15.69 12.51 -15.66
C GLY A 308 -14.62 13.37 -14.98
N LYS A 309 -13.81 14.05 -15.78
CA LYS A 309 -12.73 14.97 -15.38
C LYS A 309 -11.59 14.30 -14.61
N ALA A 310 -11.27 13.03 -14.93
CA ALA A 310 -10.29 12.24 -14.21
C ALA A 310 -8.91 12.92 -14.18
N ALA A 311 -8.40 13.43 -15.30
CA ALA A 311 -7.11 14.12 -15.32
C ALA A 311 -7.13 15.41 -14.48
N SER A 312 -8.21 16.19 -14.55
CA SER A 312 -8.38 17.39 -13.72
C SER A 312 -8.44 17.07 -12.23
N ILE A 313 -9.06 15.95 -11.86
CA ILE A 313 -9.16 15.47 -10.47
C ILE A 313 -7.79 15.00 -9.96
N MET A 314 -6.99 14.31 -10.78
CA MET A 314 -5.62 13.94 -10.42
C MET A 314 -4.75 15.19 -10.18
N MET A 315 -4.89 16.23 -10.99
CA MET A 315 -4.23 17.53 -10.78
C MET A 315 -4.68 18.19 -9.47
N LEU A 316 -5.99 18.17 -9.16
CA LEU A 316 -6.51 18.70 -7.89
C LEU A 316 -5.88 17.99 -6.68
N GLY A 317 -5.84 16.66 -6.71
CA GLY A 317 -5.22 15.89 -5.64
C GLY A 317 -3.71 16.15 -5.50
N SER A 318 -2.97 16.29 -6.61
CA SER A 318 -1.56 16.70 -6.57
C SER A 318 -1.40 18.12 -5.98
N GLY A 319 -2.31 19.06 -6.32
CA GLY A 319 -2.34 20.39 -5.72
C GLY A 319 -2.59 20.35 -4.20
N MET A 320 -3.47 19.46 -3.74
CA MET A 320 -3.69 19.24 -2.30
C MET A 320 -2.44 18.71 -1.60
N LEU A 321 -1.67 17.80 -2.23
CA LEU A 321 -0.38 17.34 -1.69
C LEU A 321 0.64 18.47 -1.57
N ILE A 322 0.73 19.35 -2.60
CA ILE A 322 1.59 20.54 -2.55
C ILE A 322 1.20 21.39 -1.33
N PHE A 323 -0.08 21.67 -1.17
CA PHE A 323 -0.58 22.46 -0.04
C PHE A 323 -0.21 21.81 1.31
N VAL A 324 -0.48 20.52 1.48
CA VAL A 324 -0.20 19.79 2.72
C VAL A 324 1.29 19.83 3.06
N HIS A 325 2.15 19.40 2.15
CA HIS A 325 3.59 19.31 2.44
C HIS A 325 4.24 20.69 2.55
N PHE A 326 3.79 21.67 1.76
CA PHE A 326 4.26 23.05 1.88
C PHE A 326 3.93 23.64 3.24
N VAL A 327 2.71 23.48 3.75
CA VAL A 327 2.33 23.98 5.09
C VAL A 327 3.11 23.23 6.17
N TYR A 328 3.33 21.92 6.01
CA TYR A 328 4.22 21.18 6.91
C TYR A 328 5.69 21.65 6.86
N ALA A 329 6.16 22.21 5.74
CA ALA A 329 7.50 22.75 5.61
C ALA A 329 7.69 24.10 6.36
N LEU A 330 6.61 24.85 6.58
CA LEU A 330 6.71 26.19 7.20
C LEU A 330 7.12 26.09 8.68
N PRO A 331 8.26 26.65 9.10
CA PRO A 331 8.80 26.44 10.46
C PRO A 331 7.98 27.13 11.55
N PHE A 332 7.25 28.20 11.22
CA PHE A 332 6.47 29.00 12.17
C PHE A 332 5.05 28.44 12.43
N ILE A 333 4.64 27.40 11.71
CA ILE A 333 3.34 26.73 11.93
C ILE A 333 3.57 25.50 12.82
N SER A 334 3.08 25.54 14.06
CA SER A 334 3.27 24.48 15.06
C SER A 334 2.00 24.09 15.81
N ALA A 335 0.83 24.62 15.44
CA ALA A 335 -0.42 24.30 16.11
C ALA A 335 -0.90 22.86 15.78
N SER A 336 -1.18 22.04 16.80
CA SER A 336 -1.57 20.63 16.67
C SER A 336 -2.80 20.42 15.78
N TRP A 337 -3.81 21.28 15.88
CA TRP A 337 -5.02 21.18 15.08
C TRP A 337 -4.75 21.35 13.57
N ILE A 338 -3.73 22.16 13.20
CA ILE A 338 -3.32 22.32 11.81
C ILE A 338 -2.72 21.00 11.29
N ALA A 339 -1.89 20.33 12.07
CA ALA A 339 -1.34 19.04 11.71
C ALA A 339 -2.46 18.00 11.43
N ILE A 340 -3.46 17.94 12.30
CA ILE A 340 -4.62 17.05 12.15
C ILE A 340 -5.44 17.41 10.90
N ALA A 341 -5.72 18.70 10.68
CA ALA A 341 -6.44 19.16 9.50
C ALA A 341 -5.70 18.82 8.21
N LEU A 342 -4.38 18.96 8.18
CA LEU A 342 -3.56 18.58 7.02
C LEU A 342 -3.58 17.07 6.76
N MET A 343 -3.63 16.22 7.80
CA MET A 343 -3.83 14.78 7.64
C MET A 343 -5.19 14.43 7.04
N ILE A 344 -6.24 15.16 7.41
CA ILE A 344 -7.56 15.00 6.78
C ILE A 344 -7.49 15.39 5.30
N VAL A 345 -6.87 16.52 4.97
CA VAL A 345 -6.67 16.93 3.56
C VAL A 345 -5.85 15.90 2.78
N LEU A 346 -4.81 15.34 3.40
CA LEU A 346 -4.03 14.24 2.81
C LEU A 346 -4.91 13.02 2.53
N GLY A 347 -5.79 12.65 3.45
CA GLY A 347 -6.75 11.56 3.28
C GLY A 347 -7.73 11.80 2.14
N VAL A 348 -8.20 13.04 1.96
CA VAL A 348 -9.03 13.44 0.81
C VAL A 348 -8.25 13.28 -0.49
N ALA A 349 -7.02 13.79 -0.58
CA ALA A 349 -6.17 13.64 -1.77
C ALA A 349 -5.88 12.17 -2.08
N PHE A 350 -5.57 11.37 -1.05
CA PHE A 350 -5.29 9.93 -1.15
C PHE A 350 -6.51 9.11 -1.57
N SER A 351 -7.71 9.60 -1.34
CA SER A 351 -8.93 8.96 -1.84
C SER A 351 -9.27 9.39 -3.26
N LEU A 352 -9.04 10.66 -3.56
CA LEU A 352 -9.46 11.31 -4.81
C LEU A 352 -8.64 10.83 -6.01
N VAL A 353 -7.30 10.82 -5.88
CA VAL A 353 -6.41 10.50 -7.02
C VAL A 353 -6.50 9.04 -7.44
N PRO A 354 -6.43 8.03 -6.55
CA PRO A 354 -6.58 6.63 -6.97
C PRO A 354 -7.93 6.34 -7.62
N SER A 355 -9.02 6.98 -7.15
CA SER A 355 -10.35 6.85 -7.75
C SER A 355 -10.41 7.34 -9.20
N ALA A 356 -9.55 8.29 -9.58
CA ALA A 356 -9.43 8.80 -10.94
C ALA A 356 -8.38 8.02 -11.76
N MET A 357 -7.24 7.72 -11.16
CA MET A 357 -6.06 7.20 -11.84
C MET A 357 -6.24 5.76 -12.33
N TRP A 358 -6.68 4.85 -11.45
CA TRP A 358 -6.81 3.44 -11.82
C TRP A 358 -7.84 3.19 -12.92
N PRO A 359 -9.03 3.79 -12.92
CA PRO A 359 -9.94 3.69 -14.06
C PRO A 359 -9.41 4.34 -15.34
N SER A 360 -8.54 5.35 -15.23
CA SER A 360 -7.92 6.00 -16.39
C SER A 360 -7.00 5.09 -17.17
N VAL A 361 -6.33 4.13 -16.52
CA VAL A 361 -5.51 3.10 -17.20
C VAL A 361 -6.38 2.32 -18.20
N ALA A 362 -7.60 1.94 -17.81
CA ALA A 362 -8.53 1.21 -18.66
C ALA A 362 -9.08 2.05 -19.85
N LYS A 363 -8.92 3.39 -19.81
CA LYS A 363 -9.25 4.26 -20.96
C LYS A 363 -8.06 4.43 -21.92
N ILE A 364 -6.84 4.27 -21.44
CA ILE A 364 -5.61 4.42 -22.23
C ILE A 364 -5.28 3.13 -22.98
N PHE A 365 -5.57 1.96 -22.37
CA PHE A 365 -5.17 0.65 -22.89
C PHE A 365 -6.37 -0.23 -23.21
N PRO A 366 -6.30 -1.04 -24.29
CA PRO A 366 -7.29 -2.07 -24.56
C PRO A 366 -7.27 -3.15 -23.48
N VAL A 367 -8.40 -3.84 -23.28
CA VAL A 367 -8.60 -4.87 -22.24
C VAL A 367 -7.46 -5.90 -22.22
N LYS A 368 -7.00 -6.34 -23.39
CA LYS A 368 -5.89 -7.29 -23.56
C LYS A 368 -4.57 -6.86 -22.90
N GLN A 369 -4.30 -5.55 -22.84
CA GLN A 369 -3.04 -5.00 -22.32
C GLN A 369 -3.15 -4.50 -20.88
N LEU A 370 -4.36 -4.50 -20.28
CA LEU A 370 -4.59 -3.91 -18.96
C LEU A 370 -3.76 -4.57 -17.85
N GLY A 371 -3.68 -5.90 -17.85
CA GLY A 371 -2.89 -6.64 -16.85
C GLY A 371 -1.42 -6.24 -16.89
N THR A 372 -0.84 -6.19 -18.09
CA THR A 372 0.55 -5.75 -18.31
C THR A 372 0.75 -4.29 -17.91
N ALA A 373 -0.18 -3.39 -18.29
CA ALA A 373 -0.10 -1.98 -17.94
C ALA A 373 -0.13 -1.77 -16.42
N TYR A 374 -1.06 -2.41 -15.71
CA TYR A 374 -1.11 -2.34 -14.25
C TYR A 374 0.15 -2.88 -13.59
N ALA A 375 0.65 -4.04 -14.02
CA ALA A 375 1.87 -4.64 -13.46
C ALA A 375 3.09 -3.71 -13.60
N LEU A 376 3.26 -3.09 -14.77
CA LEU A 376 4.35 -2.15 -15.01
C LEU A 376 4.20 -0.85 -14.21
N ILE A 377 2.97 -0.34 -14.05
CA ILE A 377 2.70 0.84 -13.22
C ILE A 377 3.03 0.53 -11.74
N PHE A 378 2.59 -0.62 -11.23
CA PHE A 378 2.92 -1.05 -9.86
C PHE A 378 4.43 -1.25 -9.68
N PHE A 379 5.13 -1.80 -10.66
CA PHE A 379 6.58 -1.91 -10.61
C PHE A 379 7.25 -0.55 -10.47
N ILE A 380 6.88 0.44 -11.31
CA ILE A 380 7.40 1.81 -11.24
C ILE A 380 7.04 2.47 -9.91
N GLN A 381 5.84 2.26 -9.41
CA GLN A 381 5.40 2.75 -8.09
C GLN A 381 6.31 2.23 -6.97
N ASN A 382 6.66 0.95 -6.98
CA ASN A 382 7.53 0.33 -5.99
C ASN A 382 8.94 0.95 -5.95
N ILE A 383 9.45 1.48 -7.07
CA ILE A 383 10.73 2.22 -7.09
C ILE A 383 10.66 3.44 -6.15
N GLY A 384 9.56 4.19 -6.20
CA GLY A 384 9.35 5.32 -5.28
C GLY A 384 9.17 4.89 -3.83
N LEU A 385 8.42 3.81 -3.59
CA LEU A 385 8.19 3.27 -2.25
C LEU A 385 9.47 2.68 -1.62
N TRP A 386 10.43 2.23 -2.43
CA TRP A 386 11.76 1.83 -1.97
C TRP A 386 12.66 3.05 -1.71
N GLY A 387 12.81 3.93 -2.70
CA GLY A 387 13.86 4.95 -2.69
C GLY A 387 13.53 6.17 -1.82
N ILE A 388 12.28 6.60 -1.77
CA ILE A 388 11.91 7.83 -1.03
C ILE A 388 12.02 7.68 0.48
N PRO A 389 11.57 6.60 1.14
CA PRO A 389 11.80 6.44 2.58
C PRO A 389 13.29 6.45 2.94
N ALA A 390 14.12 5.75 2.16
CA ALA A 390 15.56 5.73 2.35
C ALA A 390 16.18 7.13 2.18
N LEU A 391 15.76 7.89 1.16
CA LEU A 391 16.19 9.27 0.95
C LEU A 391 15.80 10.18 2.12
N ILE A 392 14.54 10.12 2.57
CA ILE A 392 14.05 10.95 3.67
C ILE A 392 14.78 10.61 4.97
N GLY A 393 14.98 9.32 5.27
CA GLY A 393 15.74 8.87 6.43
C GLY A 393 17.18 9.39 6.40
N TYR A 394 17.84 9.27 5.25
CA TYR A 394 19.20 9.81 5.06
C TYR A 394 19.27 11.34 5.25
N VAL A 395 18.30 12.07 4.70
CA VAL A 395 18.23 13.54 4.82
C VAL A 395 18.00 13.93 6.28
N LEU A 396 17.10 13.25 6.99
CA LEU A 396 16.87 13.50 8.42
C LEU A 396 18.14 13.29 9.24
N GLU A 397 18.84 12.17 9.02
CA GLU A 397 20.06 11.84 9.75
C GLU A 397 21.21 12.81 9.49
N LYS A 398 21.42 13.23 8.24
CA LYS A 398 22.60 14.02 7.87
C LYS A 398 22.44 15.52 7.99
N TYR A 399 21.21 16.03 7.81
CA TYR A 399 20.99 17.47 7.64
C TYR A 399 19.95 18.07 8.56
N CYS A 400 19.21 17.25 9.31
CA CYS A 400 18.03 17.73 10.03
C CYS A 400 18.09 17.57 11.53
N ILE A 401 19.14 16.97 12.10
CA ILE A 401 19.28 16.83 13.58
C ILE A 401 19.46 18.22 14.19
N THR A 402 18.61 18.56 15.15
CA THR A 402 18.63 19.85 15.86
C THR A 402 19.04 19.74 17.32
N GLY A 403 19.01 18.54 17.89
CA GLY A 403 19.34 18.26 19.28
C GLY A 403 18.86 16.88 19.70
N THR A 404 18.77 16.67 20.99
CA THR A 404 18.23 15.44 21.60
C THR A 404 17.10 15.76 22.55
N GLN A 405 16.19 14.83 22.75
CA GLN A 405 15.12 14.87 23.72
C GLN A 405 14.98 13.55 24.44
N ILE A 406 14.41 13.57 25.65
CA ILE A 406 14.10 12.35 26.38
C ILE A 406 12.66 11.95 26.05
N VAL A 407 12.47 10.80 25.40
CA VAL A 407 11.19 10.19 25.10
C VAL A 407 11.10 8.85 25.83
N ASN A 408 10.13 8.71 26.72
CA ASN A 408 9.97 7.50 27.55
C ASN A 408 11.24 7.10 28.34
N GLY A 409 12.01 8.09 28.84
CA GLY A 409 13.25 7.88 29.59
C GLY A 409 14.47 7.54 28.71
N LEU A 410 14.35 7.59 27.39
CA LEU A 410 15.41 7.33 26.43
C LEU A 410 15.78 8.58 25.66
N GLU A 411 17.07 8.78 25.42
CA GLU A 411 17.56 9.89 24.61
C GLU A 411 17.35 9.58 23.12
N THR A 412 16.60 10.44 22.44
CA THR A 412 16.31 10.35 20.99
C THR A 412 16.67 11.67 20.31
N ASN A 413 17.03 11.60 19.03
CA ASN A 413 17.30 12.80 18.25
C ASN A 413 16.01 13.59 18.00
N THR A 414 16.13 14.91 17.95
CA THR A 414 15.09 15.81 17.45
C THR A 414 15.46 16.28 16.04
N TYR A 415 14.45 16.38 15.19
CA TYR A 415 14.65 16.68 13.77
C TYR A 415 13.88 17.92 13.32
N ASN A 416 14.51 18.71 12.45
CA ASN A 416 13.83 19.75 11.69
C ASN A 416 13.26 19.16 10.39
N TYR A 417 11.98 19.03 10.30
CA TYR A 417 11.29 18.44 9.16
C TYR A 417 11.14 19.37 7.94
N THR A 418 11.62 20.62 8.01
CA THR A 418 11.48 21.60 6.90
C THR A 418 12.03 21.03 5.58
N LEU A 419 13.27 20.52 5.57
CA LEU A 419 13.90 20.01 4.36
C LEU A 419 13.19 18.75 3.80
N PRO A 420 12.86 17.72 4.59
CA PRO A 420 12.04 16.61 4.13
C PRO A 420 10.70 17.05 3.52
N MET A 421 10.01 18.00 4.14
CA MET A 421 8.74 18.50 3.62
C MET A 421 8.91 19.31 2.32
N CYS A 422 10.01 20.02 2.15
CA CYS A 422 10.36 20.66 0.87
C CYS A 422 10.59 19.62 -0.23
N ILE A 423 11.22 18.49 0.08
CA ILE A 423 11.41 17.39 -0.87
C ILE A 423 10.05 16.83 -1.30
N PHE A 424 9.15 16.51 -0.35
CA PHE A 424 7.80 16.05 -0.67
C PHE A 424 7.01 17.09 -1.48
N THR A 425 7.11 18.37 -1.12
CA THR A 425 6.48 19.46 -1.90
C THR A 425 6.99 19.47 -3.34
N SER A 426 8.29 19.33 -3.55
CA SER A 426 8.90 19.30 -4.89
C SER A 426 8.40 18.11 -5.71
N ILE A 427 8.31 16.92 -5.11
CA ILE A 427 7.75 15.72 -5.75
C ILE A 427 6.27 15.94 -6.09
N ALA A 428 5.50 16.58 -5.21
CA ALA A 428 4.09 16.90 -5.45
C ALA A 428 3.91 17.93 -6.59
N VAL A 429 4.82 18.92 -6.72
CA VAL A 429 4.84 19.87 -7.84
C VAL A 429 5.11 19.12 -9.16
N LEU A 430 6.08 18.20 -9.17
CA LEU A 430 6.32 17.35 -10.34
C LEU A 430 5.09 16.50 -10.69
N SER A 431 4.41 15.93 -9.68
CA SER A 431 3.16 15.20 -9.88
C SER A 431 2.08 16.07 -10.55
N LEU A 432 1.92 17.32 -10.11
CA LEU A 432 0.98 18.27 -10.72
C LEU A 432 1.34 18.57 -12.18
N LEU A 433 2.63 18.79 -12.48
CA LEU A 433 3.10 19.04 -13.85
C LEU A 433 2.84 17.83 -14.76
N VAL A 434 3.12 16.62 -14.29
CA VAL A 434 2.84 15.39 -15.05
C VAL A 434 1.34 15.21 -15.26
N GLY A 435 0.50 15.52 -14.25
CA GLY A 435 -0.95 15.53 -14.38
C GLY A 435 -1.44 16.53 -15.46
N PHE A 436 -0.81 17.71 -15.55
CA PHE A 436 -1.08 18.67 -16.60
C PHE A 436 -0.71 18.11 -17.99
N PHE A 437 0.47 17.51 -18.15
CA PHE A 437 0.88 16.87 -19.39
C PHE A 437 -0.02 15.70 -19.78
N LEU A 438 -0.50 14.92 -18.79
CA LEU A 438 -1.48 13.85 -19.03
C LEU A 438 -2.81 14.42 -19.56
N LYS A 439 -3.26 15.56 -19.04
CA LYS A 439 -4.46 16.26 -19.55
C LYS A 439 -4.26 16.81 -20.97
N VAL A 440 -3.05 17.30 -21.30
CA VAL A 440 -2.71 17.73 -22.66
C VAL A 440 -2.66 16.52 -23.60
N ALA A 441 -2.06 15.42 -23.17
CA ALA A 441 -2.01 14.17 -23.94
C ALA A 441 -3.42 13.58 -24.17
N ASP A 442 -4.31 13.65 -23.17
CA ASP A 442 -5.71 13.25 -23.34
C ASP A 442 -6.40 14.01 -24.48
N ARG A 443 -6.18 15.32 -24.58
CA ARG A 443 -6.72 16.14 -25.67
C ARG A 443 -6.10 15.79 -27.03
N LYS A 444 -4.78 15.49 -27.04
CA LYS A 444 -4.06 15.18 -28.29
C LYS A 444 -4.35 13.79 -28.82
N TYR A 445 -4.41 12.79 -27.95
CA TYR A 445 -4.55 11.37 -28.33
C TYR A 445 -5.98 10.84 -28.17
N GLY A 446 -6.88 11.60 -27.52
CA GLY A 446 -8.29 11.25 -27.40
C GLY A 446 -8.58 10.10 -26.46
N TYR A 447 -7.82 9.93 -25.36
CA TYR A 447 -8.03 8.86 -24.37
C TYR A 447 -9.40 8.92 -23.70
N GLY A 448 -10.00 10.12 -23.60
CA GLY A 448 -11.31 10.35 -22.99
C GLY A 448 -11.27 10.39 -21.47
N LEU A 449 -10.15 10.81 -20.87
CA LEU A 449 -10.00 10.90 -19.42
C LEU A 449 -10.94 11.94 -18.78
N GLU A 450 -11.24 13.00 -19.52
CA GLU A 450 -12.16 14.05 -19.06
C GLU A 450 -13.65 13.70 -19.28
N LYS A 451 -13.96 12.60 -19.99
CA LYS A 451 -15.34 12.17 -20.25
C LYS A 451 -15.87 11.31 -19.11
N ALA A 452 -17.17 11.44 -18.82
CA ALA A 452 -17.86 10.57 -17.86
C ALA A 452 -17.88 9.12 -18.36
N ASN A 453 -17.86 8.16 -17.43
CA ASN A 453 -17.98 6.73 -17.76
C ASN A 453 -19.43 6.34 -18.00
N LEU A 454 -20.36 6.96 -17.24
CA LEU A 454 -21.78 6.74 -17.39
C LEU A 454 -22.36 7.82 -18.33
N SER A 455 -23.00 7.40 -19.43
CA SER A 455 -23.80 8.32 -20.26
C SER A 455 -24.95 8.87 -19.41
N LYS A 456 -25.18 10.17 -19.49
CA LYS A 456 -26.44 10.73 -18.96
C LYS A 456 -27.61 10.05 -19.71
N LYS A 457 -28.38 9.23 -18.96
CA LYS A 457 -29.69 8.80 -19.45
C LYS A 457 -30.63 10.00 -19.50
#